data_2048d43a3efd5f5e156e953f810a2633
#
_entry.id   2048d43a3efd5f5e156e953f810a2633
#
_cell.length_a   1.000
_cell.length_b   1.000
_cell.length_c   1.000
_cell.angle_alpha   90.00
_cell.angle_beta   90.00
_cell.angle_gamma   90.00
#
_symmetry.space_group_name_H-M   'P 1'
#
loop_
_entity.id
_entity.type
_entity.pdbx_description
1 polymer ?
#
loop_
_entity_poly.entity_id
_entity_poly.type
_entity_poly.pdbx_seq_one_letter_code
_entity_poly.pdbx_strand_id
1 'polypeptide(L)'
;MLSIQDTSFLSPQLQQIFERVRQSADFMPRWQTTQVLVEELGPGWREKMSYFEETPFAAASIGQVHLGVLWDGTQVAVKIQYPGIAQSIRSDVDNLLSLLKMSVALPEGLFADKSLQVLQRELQWECDYCREADCARTFRQLLRDDPFFFVPRVVDELTTSRILSMELGSGIPLDRCRDLPQDLRDQICANLLRLCLRELFEFRFMQTDPNWANFLYDTDRHRVTLLDFGASRSFDKEFTDHYIEVIRAAADGDRTKVLQKSRDLKFLTGFETKAFEAAHVDAVMILGEAFSGGQPFDFGGQGMARRVQALLPVMLQHRLAPPPEQTYSLHRKMAGAFLACARLGGRVPCRDLFEDRYTRYWGPPTNQGPPP
;
A
#
# COMPACT_ATOMS: atom_id res chain seq x y z
N MET A 1 -0.33 7.96 8.17
CA MET A 1 0.65 6.91 7.82
C MET A 1 1.14 6.05 9.00
N LEU A 2 0.99 6.46 10.23
CA LEU A 2 1.09 5.56 11.40
C LEU A 2 -0.19 4.75 11.65
N SER A 3 -1.13 4.79 10.75
CA SER A 3 -2.28 3.90 10.70
C SER A 3 -1.89 2.53 10.11
N ILE A 4 -0.86 1.93 10.66
CA ILE A 4 -0.79 0.48 10.68
C ILE A 4 -2.01 0.11 11.53
N GLN A 5 -2.98 -0.52 10.92
CA GLN A 5 -4.24 -0.90 11.56
C GLN A 5 -4.05 -1.96 12.67
N ASP A 6 -2.83 -2.25 13.03
CA ASP A 6 -2.45 -3.00 14.20
C ASP A 6 -2.12 -2.03 15.34
N THR A 7 -3.18 -1.64 16.04
CA THR A 7 -3.14 -0.72 17.18
C THR A 7 -2.43 -1.29 18.41
N SER A 8 -1.89 -2.50 18.32
CA SER A 8 -1.23 -3.18 19.45
C SER A 8 0.08 -2.49 19.90
N PHE A 9 0.67 -1.61 19.06
CA PHE A 9 1.88 -0.84 19.41
C PHE A 9 1.59 0.51 20.06
N LEU A 10 0.35 0.98 20.01
CA LEU A 10 -0.04 2.28 20.53
C LEU A 10 -0.79 2.09 21.85
N SER A 11 -0.55 2.96 22.83
CA SER A 11 -1.39 2.98 24.02
C SER A 11 -2.86 3.22 23.64
N PRO A 12 -3.84 2.66 24.38
CA PRO A 12 -5.26 2.87 24.10
C PRO A 12 -5.67 4.34 23.97
N GLN A 13 -4.96 5.22 24.68
CA GLN A 13 -5.17 6.67 24.64
C GLN A 13 -4.71 7.28 23.32
N LEU A 14 -3.54 6.86 22.79
CA LEU A 14 -3.05 7.27 21.48
C LEU A 14 -3.94 6.74 20.36
N GLN A 15 -4.44 5.51 20.49
CA GLN A 15 -5.40 4.94 19.53
C GLN A 15 -6.67 5.80 19.44
N GLN A 16 -7.26 6.18 20.57
CA GLN A 16 -8.44 7.05 20.60
C GLN A 16 -8.16 8.44 20.03
N ILE A 17 -6.96 8.99 20.26
CA ILE A 17 -6.57 10.28 19.68
C ILE A 17 -6.49 10.16 18.15
N PHE A 18 -5.81 9.12 17.62
CA PHE A 18 -5.71 8.92 16.18
C PHE A 18 -7.06 8.61 15.51
N GLU A 19 -7.94 7.85 16.17
CA GLU A 19 -9.30 7.64 15.67
C GLU A 19 -10.12 8.94 15.64
N ARG A 20 -10.03 9.78 16.67
CA ARG A 20 -10.68 11.09 16.69
C ARG A 20 -10.14 12.01 15.59
N VAL A 21 -8.82 12.08 15.41
CA VAL A 21 -8.20 12.89 14.36
C VAL A 21 -8.65 12.41 12.97
N ARG A 22 -8.79 11.09 12.79
CA ARG A 22 -9.25 10.52 11.51
C ARG A 22 -10.75 10.73 11.26
N GLN A 23 -11.58 10.74 12.30
CA GLN A 23 -13.03 10.96 12.20
C GLN A 23 -13.41 12.44 12.15
N SER A 24 -12.58 13.33 12.67
CA SER A 24 -12.80 14.77 12.72
C SER A 24 -11.94 15.52 11.69
N ALA A 25 -11.65 14.91 10.52
CA ALA A 25 -11.05 15.65 9.42
C ALA A 25 -12.06 16.74 9.01
N ASP A 26 -11.79 17.98 9.42
CA ASP A 26 -12.59 19.13 9.01
C ASP A 26 -12.47 19.27 7.50
N PHE A 27 -13.60 19.23 6.81
CA PHE A 27 -13.64 19.49 5.39
C PHE A 27 -13.21 20.93 5.10
N MET A 28 -12.49 21.11 4.04
CA MET A 28 -12.12 22.40 3.51
C MET A 28 -13.39 23.23 3.24
N PRO A 29 -13.47 24.49 3.70
CA PRO A 29 -14.64 25.33 3.45
C PRO A 29 -14.82 25.58 1.93
N ARG A 30 -16.05 25.78 1.51
CA ARG A 30 -16.42 25.95 0.09
C ARG A 30 -15.59 27.00 -0.65
N TRP A 31 -15.27 28.11 0.00
CA TRP A 31 -14.49 29.17 -0.62
C TRP A 31 -13.07 28.71 -0.97
N GLN A 32 -12.42 27.88 -0.12
CA GLN A 32 -11.11 27.32 -0.41
C GLN A 32 -11.19 26.29 -1.54
N THR A 33 -12.20 25.41 -1.53
CA THR A 33 -12.47 24.46 -2.62
C THR A 33 -12.61 25.20 -3.95
N THR A 34 -13.44 26.26 -3.97
CA THR A 34 -13.64 27.09 -5.17
C THR A 34 -12.34 27.78 -5.60
N GLN A 35 -11.56 28.27 -4.64
CA GLN A 35 -10.27 28.89 -4.94
C GLN A 35 -9.33 27.90 -5.67
N VAL A 36 -9.15 26.69 -5.14
CA VAL A 36 -8.31 25.66 -5.78
C VAL A 36 -8.83 25.30 -7.19
N LEU A 37 -10.15 25.13 -7.33
CA LEU A 37 -10.76 24.86 -8.64
C LEU A 37 -10.52 25.98 -9.66
N VAL A 38 -10.63 27.23 -9.24
CA VAL A 38 -10.37 28.40 -10.11
C VAL A 38 -8.87 28.51 -10.45
N GLU A 39 -7.98 28.31 -9.46
CA GLU A 39 -6.55 28.38 -9.68
C GLU A 39 -6.05 27.29 -10.63
N GLU A 40 -6.60 26.08 -10.53
CA GLU A 40 -6.11 24.92 -11.27
C GLU A 40 -6.83 24.71 -12.63
N LEU A 41 -8.14 24.94 -12.69
CA LEU A 41 -8.95 24.67 -13.87
C LEU A 41 -9.42 25.94 -14.60
N GLY A 42 -9.13 27.13 -14.01
CA GLY A 42 -9.54 28.41 -14.53
C GLY A 42 -10.94 28.86 -14.05
N PRO A 43 -11.33 30.11 -14.27
CA PRO A 43 -12.60 30.69 -13.78
C PRO A 43 -13.84 29.99 -14.38
N GLY A 44 -13.70 29.41 -15.59
CA GLY A 44 -14.76 28.63 -16.26
C GLY A 44 -14.85 27.16 -15.86
N TRP A 45 -14.24 26.73 -14.78
CA TRP A 45 -14.19 25.33 -14.38
C TRP A 45 -15.56 24.64 -14.29
N ARG A 46 -16.62 25.39 -13.92
CA ARG A 46 -17.99 24.86 -13.85
C ARG A 46 -18.53 24.41 -15.20
N GLU A 47 -18.07 24.99 -16.29
CA GLU A 47 -18.49 24.65 -17.65
C GLU A 47 -17.93 23.29 -18.13
N LYS A 48 -16.91 22.76 -17.43
CA LYS A 48 -16.31 21.47 -17.75
C LYS A 48 -17.14 20.27 -17.26
N MET A 49 -18.13 20.51 -16.38
CA MET A 49 -19.00 19.47 -15.79
C MET A 49 -20.46 19.91 -15.86
N SER A 50 -21.39 18.97 -16.06
CA SER A 50 -22.82 19.24 -15.99
C SER A 50 -23.32 19.44 -14.56
N TYR A 51 -22.63 18.82 -13.58
CA TYR A 51 -22.91 18.92 -12.16
C TYR A 51 -21.64 18.81 -11.33
N PHE A 52 -21.58 19.54 -10.23
CA PHE A 52 -20.54 19.42 -9.20
C PHE A 52 -21.17 19.56 -7.81
N GLU A 53 -21.00 18.54 -6.97
CA GLU A 53 -21.47 18.57 -5.58
C GLU A 53 -20.48 19.33 -4.71
N GLU A 54 -20.92 20.45 -4.15
CA GLU A 54 -20.04 21.31 -3.34
C GLU A 54 -19.71 20.73 -1.95
N THR A 55 -20.52 19.78 -1.48
CA THR A 55 -20.25 19.05 -0.23
C THR A 55 -19.41 17.83 -0.55
N PRO A 56 -18.21 17.67 0.03
CA PRO A 56 -17.41 16.48 -0.21
C PRO A 56 -18.09 15.24 0.39
N PHE A 57 -18.03 14.12 -0.30
CA PHE A 57 -18.56 12.85 0.21
C PHE A 57 -17.51 12.00 0.91
N ALA A 58 -16.22 12.32 0.76
CA ALA A 58 -15.12 11.60 1.41
C ALA A 58 -13.95 12.53 1.72
N ALA A 59 -13.19 12.18 2.78
CA ALA A 59 -11.88 12.74 3.06
C ALA A 59 -10.80 11.86 2.42
N ALA A 60 -9.76 12.50 1.88
CA ALA A 60 -8.52 11.85 1.47
C ALA A 60 -7.40 12.19 2.47
N SER A 61 -6.21 11.57 2.35
CA SER A 61 -5.08 11.81 3.27
C SER A 61 -4.68 13.28 3.33
N ILE A 62 -4.68 13.96 2.18
CA ILE A 62 -4.22 15.35 2.01
C ILE A 62 -5.23 16.22 1.26
N GLY A 63 -6.49 15.83 1.21
CA GLY A 63 -7.54 16.53 0.47
C GLY A 63 -8.93 15.99 0.76
N GLN A 64 -9.86 16.35 -0.07
CA GLN A 64 -11.25 15.88 -0.01
C GLN A 64 -11.76 15.49 -1.40
N VAL A 65 -12.82 14.69 -1.45
CA VAL A 65 -13.35 14.13 -2.69
C VAL A 65 -14.79 14.59 -2.89
N HIS A 66 -15.07 15.15 -4.06
CA HIS A 66 -16.38 15.63 -4.47
C HIS A 66 -16.96 14.79 -5.60
N LEU A 67 -18.27 14.73 -5.68
CA LEU A 67 -18.95 14.13 -6.82
C LEU A 67 -19.07 15.16 -7.95
N GLY A 68 -18.67 14.77 -9.14
CA GLY A 68 -18.94 15.50 -10.37
C GLY A 68 -19.69 14.62 -11.37
N VAL A 69 -20.34 15.27 -12.35
CA VAL A 69 -20.95 14.57 -13.49
C VAL A 69 -20.51 15.29 -14.76
N LEU A 70 -19.96 14.55 -15.71
CA LEU A 70 -19.57 15.09 -17.01
C LEU A 70 -20.80 15.31 -17.90
N TRP A 71 -20.61 16.00 -19.01
CA TRP A 71 -21.70 16.27 -19.97
C TRP A 71 -22.24 15.02 -20.67
N ASP A 72 -21.48 13.94 -20.71
CA ASP A 72 -21.89 12.63 -21.23
C ASP A 72 -22.63 11.77 -20.17
N GLY A 73 -22.84 12.29 -18.96
CA GLY A 73 -23.47 11.59 -17.84
C GLY A 73 -22.51 10.75 -17.00
N THR A 74 -21.22 10.69 -17.33
CA THR A 74 -20.23 9.96 -16.53
C THR A 74 -20.07 10.60 -15.15
N GLN A 75 -20.27 9.82 -14.10
CA GLN A 75 -19.98 10.25 -12.73
C GLN A 75 -18.47 10.16 -12.45
N VAL A 76 -17.95 11.20 -11.79
CA VAL A 76 -16.53 11.32 -11.47
C VAL A 76 -16.31 11.66 -10.00
N ALA A 77 -15.27 11.09 -9.42
CA ALA A 77 -14.73 11.50 -8.13
C ALA A 77 -13.66 12.56 -8.39
N VAL A 78 -13.85 13.75 -7.86
CA VAL A 78 -12.94 14.90 -7.99
C VAL A 78 -12.21 15.08 -6.66
N LYS A 79 -10.96 14.60 -6.58
CA LYS A 79 -10.07 14.70 -5.42
C LYS A 79 -9.36 16.06 -5.46
N ILE A 80 -9.56 16.89 -4.44
CA ILE A 80 -9.04 18.25 -4.37
C ILE A 80 -8.10 18.35 -3.16
N GLN A 81 -6.87 18.79 -3.39
CA GLN A 81 -5.84 18.88 -2.35
C GLN A 81 -6.06 20.09 -1.44
N TYR A 82 -5.76 19.94 -0.15
CA TYR A 82 -5.77 21.04 0.80
C TYR A 82 -4.70 22.08 0.45
N PRO A 83 -5.02 23.37 0.46
CA PRO A 83 -4.05 24.44 0.21
C PRO A 83 -2.89 24.40 1.21
N GLY A 84 -1.66 24.58 0.71
CA GLY A 84 -0.46 24.69 1.56
C GLY A 84 0.10 23.37 2.09
N ILE A 85 -0.56 22.22 1.86
CA ILE A 85 -0.11 20.94 2.43
C ILE A 85 1.28 20.53 1.91
N ALA A 86 1.56 20.72 0.64
CA ALA A 86 2.85 20.38 0.05
C ALA A 86 4.02 21.19 0.66
N GLN A 87 3.77 22.44 1.07
CA GLN A 87 4.76 23.29 1.69
C GLN A 87 5.01 22.93 3.16
N SER A 88 3.99 22.44 3.89
CA SER A 88 4.11 22.12 5.32
C SER A 88 4.79 20.79 5.60
N ILE A 89 4.75 19.82 4.67
CA ILE A 89 5.24 18.44 4.88
C ILE A 89 6.64 18.40 5.47
N ARG A 90 7.57 19.23 4.94
CA ARG A 90 8.96 19.21 5.43
C ARG A 90 9.05 19.62 6.89
N SER A 91 8.42 20.74 7.25
CA SER A 91 8.42 21.24 8.62
C SER A 91 7.68 20.30 9.57
N ASP A 92 6.60 19.66 9.12
CA ASP A 92 5.82 18.73 9.92
C ASP A 92 6.61 17.46 10.21
N VAL A 93 7.33 16.92 9.24
CA VAL A 93 8.24 15.76 9.43
C VAL A 93 9.40 16.11 10.34
N ASP A 94 10.02 17.29 10.18
CA ASP A 94 11.13 17.76 11.03
C ASP A 94 10.66 17.97 12.49
N ASN A 95 9.45 18.50 12.69
CA ASN A 95 8.83 18.65 14.01
C ASN A 95 8.54 17.29 14.64
N LEU A 96 7.99 16.34 13.87
CA LEU A 96 7.74 14.97 14.34
C LEU A 96 9.04 14.29 14.78
N LEU A 97 10.11 14.42 14.00
CA LEU A 97 11.43 13.90 14.34
C LEU A 97 11.95 14.48 15.64
N SER A 98 11.81 15.80 15.82
CA SER A 98 12.24 16.50 17.02
C SER A 98 11.48 16.01 18.26
N LEU A 99 10.15 15.86 18.14
CA LEU A 99 9.31 15.34 19.21
C LEU A 99 9.67 13.90 19.58
N LEU A 100 9.91 13.04 18.58
CA LEU A 100 10.31 11.65 18.81
C LEU A 100 11.66 11.56 19.54
N LYS A 101 12.65 12.37 19.12
CA LYS A 101 13.97 12.42 19.77
C LYS A 101 13.92 12.95 21.20
N MET A 102 12.98 13.84 21.51
CA MET A 102 12.79 14.39 22.87
C MET A 102 12.00 13.48 23.81
N SER A 103 11.06 12.72 23.29
CA SER A 103 10.08 11.99 24.11
C SER A 103 10.46 10.55 24.43
N VAL A 104 11.31 9.92 23.61
CA VAL A 104 11.67 8.49 23.76
C VAL A 104 13.12 8.29 23.31
N ALA A 105 13.91 7.53 24.09
CA ALA A 105 15.17 6.98 23.61
C ALA A 105 14.86 5.93 22.54
N LEU A 106 14.89 6.33 21.26
CA LEU A 106 14.64 5.42 20.15
C LEU A 106 15.77 4.39 20.05
N PRO A 107 15.46 3.09 19.87
CA PRO A 107 16.49 2.09 19.59
C PRO A 107 17.31 2.48 18.37
N GLU A 108 18.64 2.37 18.42
CA GLU A 108 19.52 2.71 17.30
C GLU A 108 19.18 1.93 16.03
N GLY A 109 18.81 0.66 16.14
CA GLY A 109 18.39 -0.20 15.03
C GLY A 109 17.09 0.21 14.34
N LEU A 110 16.37 1.22 14.82
CA LEU A 110 15.20 1.79 14.16
C LEU A 110 15.60 2.64 12.94
N PHE A 111 16.82 3.22 12.93
CA PHE A 111 17.26 4.14 11.88
C PHE A 111 16.23 5.23 11.57
N ALA A 112 15.72 5.90 12.62
CA ALA A 112 14.60 6.83 12.52
C ALA A 112 14.80 7.92 11.44
N ASP A 113 16.00 8.46 11.31
CA ASP A 113 16.32 9.48 10.31
C ASP A 113 16.10 8.97 8.87
N LYS A 114 16.52 7.72 8.57
CA LYS A 114 16.29 7.10 7.26
C LYS A 114 14.82 6.82 6.99
N SER A 115 14.13 6.27 7.98
CA SER A 115 12.68 5.98 7.90
C SER A 115 11.88 7.25 7.65
N LEU A 116 12.25 8.38 8.29
CA LEU A 116 11.59 9.67 8.10
C LEU A 116 11.93 10.32 6.75
N GLN A 117 13.15 10.14 6.23
CA GLN A 117 13.49 10.57 4.86
C GLN A 117 12.64 9.85 3.81
N VAL A 118 12.43 8.54 3.97
CA VAL A 118 11.54 7.76 3.09
C VAL A 118 10.10 8.26 3.21
N LEU A 119 9.61 8.43 4.44
CA LEU A 119 8.27 8.99 4.70
C LEU A 119 8.08 10.37 4.06
N GLN A 120 9.05 11.28 4.23
CA GLN A 120 9.00 12.62 3.65
C GLN A 120 8.88 12.57 2.12
N ARG A 121 9.66 11.71 1.48
CA ARG A 121 9.61 11.51 0.03
C ARG A 121 8.26 10.95 -0.42
N GLU A 122 7.75 9.94 0.29
CA GLU A 122 6.43 9.36 -0.03
C GLU A 122 5.30 10.39 0.12
N LEU A 123 5.33 11.22 1.16
CA LEU A 123 4.38 12.32 1.34
C LEU A 123 4.48 13.38 0.23
N GLN A 124 5.69 13.67 -0.26
CA GLN A 124 5.88 14.56 -1.41
C GLN A 124 5.26 13.95 -2.69
N TRP A 125 5.39 12.64 -2.89
CA TRP A 125 4.74 11.96 -4.01
C TRP A 125 3.22 12.02 -3.92
N GLU A 126 2.65 11.88 -2.71
CA GLU A 126 1.20 12.00 -2.50
C GLU A 126 0.67 13.41 -2.83
N CYS A 127 1.53 14.43 -2.76
CA CYS A 127 1.15 15.80 -3.13
C CYS A 127 1.16 16.07 -4.64
N ASP A 128 1.67 15.17 -5.45
CA ASP A 128 1.70 15.29 -6.91
C ASP A 128 0.60 14.46 -7.55
N TYR A 129 -0.56 15.07 -7.78
CA TYR A 129 -1.69 14.38 -8.38
C TYR A 129 -1.51 14.08 -9.89
N CYS A 130 -0.60 14.78 -10.59
CA CYS A 130 -0.22 14.39 -11.95
C CYS A 130 0.50 13.03 -11.93
N ARG A 131 1.42 12.84 -10.98
CA ARG A 131 2.10 11.56 -10.77
C ARG A 131 1.12 10.45 -10.38
N GLU A 132 0.15 10.72 -9.49
CA GLU A 132 -0.88 9.74 -9.12
C GLU A 132 -1.73 9.35 -10.32
N ALA A 133 -2.09 10.31 -11.18
CA ALA A 133 -2.81 10.06 -12.43
C ALA A 133 -2.02 9.15 -13.39
N ASP A 134 -0.71 9.37 -13.55
CA ASP A 134 0.15 8.54 -14.40
C ASP A 134 0.28 7.12 -13.83
N CYS A 135 0.39 6.98 -12.51
CA CYS A 135 0.36 5.68 -11.85
C CYS A 135 -0.98 4.96 -12.09
N ALA A 136 -2.10 5.67 -11.98
CA ALA A 136 -3.43 5.11 -12.24
C ALA A 136 -3.57 4.61 -13.70
N ARG A 137 -3.09 5.39 -14.67
CA ARG A 137 -3.08 4.98 -16.10
C ARG A 137 -2.22 3.75 -16.31
N THR A 138 -1.06 3.70 -15.68
CA THR A 138 -0.15 2.54 -15.72
C THR A 138 -0.85 1.30 -15.17
N PHE A 139 -1.45 1.36 -13.98
CA PHE A 139 -2.19 0.24 -13.40
C PHE A 139 -3.40 -0.17 -14.26
N ARG A 140 -4.14 0.80 -14.82
CA ARG A 140 -5.24 0.51 -15.74
C ARG A 140 -4.77 -0.29 -16.96
N GLN A 141 -3.60 0.05 -17.50
CA GLN A 141 -3.00 -0.70 -18.62
C GLN A 141 -2.51 -2.09 -18.19
N LEU A 142 -1.84 -2.21 -17.06
CA LEU A 142 -1.32 -3.47 -16.55
C LEU A 142 -2.41 -4.48 -16.17
N LEU A 143 -3.57 -3.97 -15.76
CA LEU A 143 -4.72 -4.77 -15.30
C LEU A 143 -5.87 -4.81 -16.33
N ARG A 144 -5.68 -4.30 -17.55
CA ARG A 144 -6.77 -4.19 -18.54
C ARG A 144 -7.46 -5.51 -18.87
N ASP A 145 -6.70 -6.61 -18.85
CA ASP A 145 -7.19 -7.96 -19.17
C ASP A 145 -7.51 -8.79 -17.91
N ASP A 146 -7.43 -8.19 -16.72
CA ASP A 146 -7.76 -8.85 -15.46
C ASP A 146 -9.25 -8.67 -15.15
N PRO A 147 -10.04 -9.77 -15.10
CA PRO A 147 -11.49 -9.65 -14.90
C PRO A 147 -11.86 -9.27 -13.46
N PHE A 148 -10.94 -9.45 -12.51
CA PHE A 148 -11.21 -9.23 -11.09
C PHE A 148 -10.87 -7.82 -10.63
N PHE A 149 -9.91 -7.14 -11.26
CA PHE A 149 -9.51 -5.78 -10.89
C PHE A 149 -9.97 -4.75 -11.90
N PHE A 150 -10.48 -3.65 -11.38
CA PHE A 150 -10.89 -2.50 -12.17
C PHE A 150 -10.17 -1.25 -11.67
N VAL A 151 -9.60 -0.48 -12.59
CA VAL A 151 -9.01 0.82 -12.31
C VAL A 151 -9.85 1.88 -13.05
N PRO A 152 -10.46 2.84 -12.33
CA PRO A 152 -11.21 3.91 -12.93
C PRO A 152 -10.37 4.73 -13.91
N ARG A 153 -10.99 5.23 -14.97
CA ARG A 153 -10.32 6.08 -15.95
C ARG A 153 -10.06 7.47 -15.36
N VAL A 154 -8.86 7.98 -15.56
CA VAL A 154 -8.52 9.37 -15.24
C VAL A 154 -9.19 10.30 -16.26
N VAL A 155 -9.72 11.42 -15.80
CA VAL A 155 -10.30 12.49 -16.62
C VAL A 155 -9.28 13.60 -16.76
N ASP A 156 -8.55 13.59 -17.88
CA ASP A 156 -7.39 14.46 -18.08
C ASP A 156 -7.74 15.96 -18.03
N GLU A 157 -8.90 16.34 -18.58
CA GLU A 157 -9.37 17.73 -18.63
C GLU A 157 -9.68 18.33 -17.25
N LEU A 158 -9.83 17.46 -16.23
CA LEU A 158 -10.11 17.80 -14.84
C LEU A 158 -8.99 17.36 -13.90
N THR A 159 -7.80 17.07 -14.43
CA THR A 159 -6.65 16.60 -13.63
C THR A 159 -5.49 17.57 -13.76
N THR A 160 -4.94 17.99 -12.62
CA THR A 160 -3.82 18.94 -12.49
C THR A 160 -2.92 18.48 -11.34
N SER A 161 -1.93 19.29 -10.98
CA SER A 161 -1.05 18.98 -9.84
C SER A 161 -1.79 18.87 -8.49
N ARG A 162 -2.93 19.56 -8.32
CA ARG A 162 -3.71 19.61 -7.07
C ARG A 162 -5.15 19.08 -7.19
N ILE A 163 -5.55 18.65 -8.37
CA ILE A 163 -6.87 18.06 -8.64
C ILE A 163 -6.68 16.76 -9.41
N LEU A 164 -7.22 15.66 -8.88
CA LEU A 164 -7.27 14.38 -9.57
C LEU A 164 -8.73 13.97 -9.76
N SER A 165 -9.14 13.81 -11.01
CA SER A 165 -10.48 13.39 -11.37
C SER A 165 -10.47 12.02 -12.04
N MET A 166 -11.25 11.10 -11.52
CA MET A 166 -11.38 9.74 -12.03
C MET A 166 -12.85 9.35 -12.13
N GLU A 167 -13.19 8.40 -13.00
CA GLU A 167 -14.52 7.77 -12.97
C GLU A 167 -14.87 7.32 -11.55
N LEU A 168 -16.13 7.49 -11.16
CA LEU A 168 -16.58 7.12 -9.82
C LEU A 168 -16.53 5.59 -9.66
N GLY A 169 -15.76 5.12 -8.70
CA GLY A 169 -15.70 3.70 -8.35
C GLY A 169 -16.97 3.24 -7.63
N SER A 170 -17.39 2.01 -7.92
CA SER A 170 -18.52 1.34 -7.25
C SER A 170 -18.06 0.20 -6.36
N GLY A 171 -18.83 -0.08 -5.32
CA GLY A 171 -18.61 -1.19 -4.42
C GLY A 171 -18.57 -0.80 -2.94
N ILE A 172 -18.37 -1.77 -2.08
CA ILE A 172 -18.21 -1.60 -0.63
C ILE A 172 -16.72 -1.72 -0.25
N PRO A 173 -16.21 -0.89 0.68
CA PRO A 173 -14.85 -1.01 1.17
C PRO A 173 -14.56 -2.40 1.71
N LEU A 174 -13.33 -2.92 1.50
CA LEU A 174 -12.97 -4.28 1.91
C LEU A 174 -13.11 -4.54 3.42
N ASP A 175 -13.00 -3.52 4.26
CA ASP A 175 -13.22 -3.64 5.71
C ASP A 175 -14.67 -4.01 6.07
N ARG A 176 -15.62 -3.75 5.17
CA ARG A 176 -17.04 -4.13 5.29
C ARG A 176 -17.38 -5.48 4.63
N CYS A 177 -16.41 -6.14 4.01
CA CYS A 177 -16.62 -7.44 3.34
C CYS A 177 -16.56 -8.64 4.31
N ARG A 178 -16.40 -8.44 5.61
CA ARG A 178 -16.25 -9.50 6.60
C ARG A 178 -17.48 -10.40 6.69
N ASP A 179 -18.67 -9.87 6.43
CA ASP A 179 -19.95 -10.59 6.52
C ASP A 179 -20.34 -11.30 5.22
N LEU A 180 -19.50 -11.21 4.19
CA LEU A 180 -19.70 -11.97 2.95
C LEU A 180 -19.53 -13.48 3.18
N PRO A 181 -20.14 -14.33 2.32
CA PRO A 181 -19.89 -15.77 2.30
C PRO A 181 -18.40 -16.12 2.27
N GLN A 182 -18.03 -17.26 2.87
CA GLN A 182 -16.62 -17.65 3.02
C GLN A 182 -15.90 -17.77 1.67
N ASP A 183 -16.56 -18.33 0.67
CA ASP A 183 -16.04 -18.50 -0.69
C ASP A 183 -15.69 -17.16 -1.36
N LEU A 184 -16.52 -16.14 -1.17
CA LEU A 184 -16.22 -14.78 -1.67
C LEU A 184 -15.06 -14.13 -0.92
N ARG A 185 -14.98 -14.32 0.40
CA ARG A 185 -13.86 -13.82 1.20
C ARG A 185 -12.55 -14.49 0.80
N ASP A 186 -12.57 -15.80 0.56
CA ASP A 186 -11.44 -16.58 0.07
C ASP A 186 -11.00 -16.09 -1.32
N GLN A 187 -11.95 -15.86 -2.22
CA GLN A 187 -11.68 -15.31 -3.56
C GLN A 187 -11.06 -13.90 -3.50
N ILE A 188 -11.59 -13.02 -2.66
CA ILE A 188 -11.04 -11.66 -2.47
C ILE A 188 -9.59 -11.77 -1.97
N CYS A 189 -9.34 -12.56 -0.92
CA CYS A 189 -8.01 -12.73 -0.34
C CYS A 189 -7.02 -13.35 -1.33
N ALA A 190 -7.42 -14.38 -2.08
CA ALA A 190 -6.59 -14.99 -3.10
C ALA A 190 -6.19 -14.00 -4.20
N ASN A 191 -7.15 -13.17 -4.66
CA ASN A 191 -6.87 -12.17 -5.68
C ASN A 191 -6.00 -11.01 -5.15
N LEU A 192 -6.20 -10.55 -3.90
CA LEU A 192 -5.34 -9.53 -3.29
C LEU A 192 -3.89 -10.02 -3.22
N LEU A 193 -3.67 -11.27 -2.77
CA LEU A 193 -2.32 -11.83 -2.71
C LEU A 193 -1.73 -12.06 -4.11
N ARG A 194 -2.54 -12.54 -5.05
CA ARG A 194 -2.17 -12.65 -6.48
C ARG A 194 -1.72 -11.29 -7.04
N LEU A 195 -2.46 -10.22 -6.74
CA LEU A 195 -2.10 -8.87 -7.16
C LEU A 195 -0.73 -8.45 -6.59
N CYS A 196 -0.50 -8.62 -5.28
CA CYS A 196 0.79 -8.30 -4.66
C CYS A 196 1.96 -9.03 -5.33
N LEU A 197 1.79 -10.32 -5.64
CA LEU A 197 2.82 -11.10 -6.33
C LEU A 197 3.04 -10.61 -7.77
N ARG A 198 1.97 -10.22 -8.48
CA ARG A 198 2.06 -9.63 -9.83
C ARG A 198 2.73 -8.27 -9.81
N GLU A 199 2.32 -7.39 -8.91
CA GLU A 199 2.91 -6.06 -8.74
C GLU A 199 4.43 -6.14 -8.55
N LEU A 200 4.90 -7.10 -7.74
CA LEU A 200 6.33 -7.24 -7.43
C LEU A 200 7.10 -7.99 -8.53
N PHE A 201 6.60 -9.13 -9.00
CA PHE A 201 7.37 -10.06 -9.83
C PHE A 201 6.99 -10.08 -11.32
N GLU A 202 5.87 -9.44 -11.70
CA GLU A 202 5.48 -9.30 -13.11
C GLU A 202 5.64 -7.85 -13.56
N PHE A 203 5.02 -6.92 -12.84
CA PHE A 203 5.04 -5.51 -13.20
C PHE A 203 6.30 -4.80 -12.73
N ARG A 204 6.90 -5.24 -11.63
CA ARG A 204 7.92 -4.52 -10.86
C ARG A 204 7.52 -3.08 -10.55
N PHE A 205 6.23 -2.90 -10.41
CA PHE A 205 5.55 -1.65 -10.10
C PHE A 205 4.39 -1.95 -9.14
N MET A 206 4.41 -1.36 -7.95
CA MET A 206 3.50 -1.69 -6.87
C MET A 206 2.88 -0.46 -6.25
N GLN A 207 1.57 -0.51 -6.05
CA GLN A 207 0.87 0.41 -5.16
C GLN A 207 1.13 -0.02 -3.71
N THR A 208 1.86 0.80 -2.94
CA THR A 208 2.40 0.40 -1.64
C THR A 208 1.59 0.87 -0.43
N ASP A 209 0.47 1.58 -0.64
CA ASP A 209 -0.47 1.91 0.44
C ASP A 209 -1.44 0.74 0.69
N PRO A 210 -1.40 0.10 1.87
CA PRO A 210 -2.28 -1.03 2.18
C PRO A 210 -3.65 -0.60 2.73
N ASN A 211 -4.04 0.67 2.57
CA ASN A 211 -5.31 1.16 3.10
C ASN A 211 -6.50 0.49 2.40
N TRP A 212 -7.33 -0.19 3.17
CA TRP A 212 -8.47 -0.98 2.67
C TRP A 212 -9.61 -0.13 2.09
N ALA A 213 -9.69 1.15 2.48
CA ALA A 213 -10.62 2.11 1.90
C ALA A 213 -10.34 2.37 0.41
N ASN A 214 -9.11 2.05 -0.05
CA ASN A 214 -8.69 2.19 -1.44
C ASN A 214 -9.10 1.01 -2.33
N PHE A 215 -9.80 0.01 -1.76
CA PHE A 215 -10.25 -1.20 -2.44
C PHE A 215 -11.76 -1.35 -2.23
N LEU A 216 -12.53 -1.21 -3.29
CA LEU A 216 -14.00 -1.37 -3.25
C LEU A 216 -14.40 -2.68 -3.92
N TYR A 217 -15.08 -3.58 -3.21
CA TYR A 217 -15.63 -4.79 -3.79
C TYR A 217 -17.02 -4.56 -4.34
N ASP A 218 -17.18 -4.73 -5.64
CA ASP A 218 -18.46 -4.68 -6.36
C ASP A 218 -19.09 -6.08 -6.33
N THR A 219 -20.15 -6.23 -5.54
CA THR A 219 -20.85 -7.51 -5.35
C THR A 219 -21.60 -7.97 -6.60
N ASP A 220 -22.02 -7.04 -7.45
CA ASP A 220 -22.80 -7.35 -8.66
C ASP A 220 -21.90 -7.83 -9.81
N ARG A 221 -20.70 -7.23 -9.89
CA ARG A 221 -19.71 -7.53 -10.93
C ARG A 221 -18.61 -8.48 -10.46
N HIS A 222 -18.61 -8.85 -9.18
CA HIS A 222 -17.59 -9.71 -8.56
C HIS A 222 -16.15 -9.25 -8.84
N ARG A 223 -15.90 -7.95 -8.69
CA ARG A 223 -14.58 -7.36 -8.94
C ARG A 223 -14.19 -6.33 -7.89
N VAL A 224 -12.89 -6.06 -7.78
CA VAL A 224 -12.34 -5.02 -6.89
C VAL A 224 -11.94 -3.80 -7.70
N THR A 225 -12.47 -2.64 -7.33
CA THR A 225 -12.04 -1.33 -7.85
C THR A 225 -10.87 -0.83 -7.01
N LEU A 226 -9.77 -0.45 -7.67
CA LEU A 226 -8.59 0.16 -7.05
C LEU A 226 -8.65 1.67 -7.22
N LEU A 227 -8.49 2.45 -6.13
CA LEU A 227 -8.76 3.88 -6.14
C LEU A 227 -7.56 4.80 -5.97
N ASP A 228 -6.57 4.44 -5.16
CA ASP A 228 -5.45 5.32 -4.79
C ASP A 228 -4.12 4.75 -5.29
N PHE A 229 -3.36 5.58 -6.03
CA PHE A 229 -2.09 5.20 -6.65
C PHE A 229 -0.94 6.13 -6.26
N GLY A 230 -1.16 7.08 -5.34
CA GLY A 230 -0.18 8.08 -4.92
C GLY A 230 1.10 7.48 -4.35
N ALA A 231 0.99 6.35 -3.63
CA ALA A 231 2.13 5.65 -3.05
C ALA A 231 2.75 4.57 -3.99
N SER A 232 2.51 4.64 -5.31
CA SER A 232 3.06 3.66 -6.25
C SER A 232 4.56 3.87 -6.49
N ARG A 233 5.30 2.78 -6.64
CA ARG A 233 6.73 2.82 -6.94
C ARG A 233 7.21 1.61 -7.73
N SER A 234 8.32 1.81 -8.45
CA SER A 234 9.03 0.75 -9.18
C SER A 234 9.99 -0.02 -8.28
N PHE A 235 10.28 -1.25 -8.67
CA PHE A 235 11.27 -2.13 -8.03
C PHE A 235 12.31 -2.56 -9.06
N ASP A 236 13.59 -2.52 -8.63
CA ASP A 236 14.69 -2.94 -9.49
C ASP A 236 14.66 -4.45 -9.71
N LYS A 237 15.06 -4.87 -10.91
CA LYS A 237 15.09 -6.29 -11.26
C LYS A 237 16.02 -7.07 -10.34
N GLU A 238 17.20 -6.55 -10.02
CA GLU A 238 18.15 -7.18 -9.10
C GLU A 238 17.52 -7.42 -7.72
N PHE A 239 16.78 -6.43 -7.20
CA PHE A 239 16.06 -6.59 -5.94
C PHE A 239 15.02 -7.70 -6.02
N THR A 240 14.19 -7.72 -7.07
CA THR A 240 13.14 -8.75 -7.23
C THR A 240 13.70 -10.13 -7.48
N ASP A 241 14.83 -10.26 -8.20
CA ASP A 241 15.53 -11.53 -8.42
C ASP A 241 15.97 -12.18 -7.09
N HIS A 242 16.52 -11.38 -6.18
CA HIS A 242 16.92 -11.88 -4.87
C HIS A 242 15.72 -12.10 -3.94
N TYR A 243 14.71 -11.21 -4.00
CA TYR A 243 13.58 -11.31 -3.10
C TYR A 243 12.68 -12.52 -3.37
N ILE A 244 12.48 -12.88 -4.65
CA ILE A 244 11.73 -14.10 -5.01
C ILE A 244 12.43 -15.36 -4.49
N GLU A 245 13.76 -15.38 -4.49
CA GLU A 245 14.56 -16.48 -3.94
C GLU A 245 14.51 -16.56 -2.41
N VAL A 246 14.35 -15.42 -1.71
CA VAL A 246 14.07 -15.42 -0.26
C VAL A 246 12.75 -16.10 0.05
N ILE A 247 11.68 -15.74 -0.68
CA ILE A 247 10.37 -16.37 -0.50
C ILE A 247 10.45 -17.85 -0.82
N ARG A 248 11.13 -18.23 -1.92
CA ARG A 248 11.33 -19.64 -2.30
C ARG A 248 12.05 -20.42 -1.20
N ALA A 249 13.16 -19.91 -0.72
CA ALA A 249 13.93 -20.55 0.35
C ALA A 249 13.11 -20.71 1.64
N ALA A 250 12.30 -19.69 2.00
CA ALA A 250 11.43 -19.77 3.16
C ALA A 250 10.31 -20.80 2.98
N ALA A 251 9.69 -20.86 1.80
CA ALA A 251 8.68 -21.85 1.46
C ALA A 251 9.20 -23.30 1.50
N ASP A 252 10.47 -23.49 1.09
CA ASP A 252 11.15 -24.79 1.10
C ASP A 252 11.72 -25.16 2.48
N GLY A 253 11.65 -24.28 3.46
CA GLY A 253 12.22 -24.51 4.79
C GLY A 253 13.74 -24.35 4.89
N ASP A 254 14.39 -23.80 3.84
CA ASP A 254 15.86 -23.65 3.75
C ASP A 254 16.35 -22.38 4.44
N ARG A 255 16.59 -22.50 5.75
CA ARG A 255 17.09 -21.39 6.60
C ARG A 255 18.45 -20.87 6.16
N THR A 256 19.31 -21.73 5.63
CA THR A 256 20.66 -21.36 5.18
C THR A 256 20.58 -20.48 3.93
N LYS A 257 19.76 -20.86 2.98
CA LYS A 257 19.52 -20.07 1.76
C LYS A 257 18.79 -18.74 2.08
N VAL A 258 17.85 -18.73 3.04
CA VAL A 258 17.22 -17.49 3.54
C VAL A 258 18.27 -16.53 4.06
N LEU A 259 19.20 -17.00 4.92
CA LEU A 259 20.28 -16.17 5.46
C LEU A 259 21.20 -15.63 4.35
N GLN A 260 21.61 -16.47 3.41
CA GLN A 260 22.45 -16.06 2.28
C GLN A 260 21.75 -15.00 1.43
N LYS A 261 20.52 -15.24 1.01
CA LYS A 261 19.75 -14.32 0.16
C LYS A 261 19.41 -13.00 0.87
N SER A 262 19.23 -13.04 2.19
CA SER A 262 19.07 -11.82 2.99
C SER A 262 20.34 -10.95 3.02
N ARG A 263 21.52 -11.56 2.95
CA ARG A 263 22.80 -10.85 2.78
C ARG A 263 22.94 -10.26 1.38
N ASP A 264 22.60 -11.03 0.34
CA ASP A 264 22.59 -10.56 -1.05
C ASP A 264 21.69 -9.31 -1.21
N LEU A 265 20.54 -9.30 -0.55
CA LEU A 265 19.60 -8.16 -0.49
C LEU A 265 20.05 -7.01 0.40
N LYS A 266 21.20 -7.13 1.09
CA LYS A 266 21.68 -6.13 2.06
C LYS A 266 20.73 -5.89 3.23
N PHE A 267 19.89 -6.87 3.57
CA PHE A 267 19.13 -6.87 4.84
C PHE A 267 20.06 -7.14 6.03
N LEU A 268 21.14 -7.82 5.77
CA LEU A 268 22.21 -8.16 6.71
C LEU A 268 23.56 -7.74 6.13
N THR A 269 24.44 -7.25 6.99
CA THR A 269 25.80 -6.82 6.64
C THR A 269 26.79 -8.00 6.66
N GLY A 270 26.44 -9.09 7.36
CA GLY A 270 27.30 -10.23 7.64
C GLY A 270 28.11 -10.11 8.95
N PHE A 271 27.98 -8.98 9.66
CA PHE A 271 28.64 -8.73 10.95
C PHE A 271 27.66 -8.76 12.13
N GLU A 272 26.41 -9.16 11.90
CA GLU A 272 25.39 -9.26 12.92
C GLU A 272 25.69 -10.32 13.97
N THR A 273 25.12 -10.11 15.17
CA THR A 273 25.13 -11.13 16.20
C THR A 273 24.32 -12.36 15.77
N LYS A 274 24.68 -13.53 16.28
CA LYS A 274 23.93 -14.78 16.03
C LYS A 274 22.47 -14.68 16.48
N ALA A 275 22.18 -13.92 17.52
CA ALA A 275 20.81 -13.67 17.98
C ALA A 275 20.00 -12.87 16.94
N PHE A 276 20.61 -11.85 16.33
CA PHE A 276 19.96 -11.08 15.28
C PHE A 276 19.74 -11.91 14.01
N GLU A 277 20.77 -12.63 13.54
CA GLU A 277 20.66 -13.53 12.38
C GLU A 277 19.52 -14.54 12.59
N ALA A 278 19.45 -15.17 13.77
CA ALA A 278 18.38 -16.12 14.10
C ALA A 278 17.00 -15.45 14.07
N ALA A 279 16.84 -14.29 14.74
CA ALA A 279 15.57 -13.57 14.77
C ALA A 279 15.12 -13.11 13.36
N HIS A 280 16.07 -12.65 12.51
CA HIS A 280 15.79 -12.28 11.13
C HIS A 280 15.30 -13.48 10.31
N VAL A 281 16.04 -14.61 10.37
CA VAL A 281 15.66 -15.83 9.66
C VAL A 281 14.32 -16.36 10.17
N ASP A 282 14.07 -16.35 11.49
CA ASP A 282 12.79 -16.77 12.07
C ASP A 282 11.62 -15.90 11.55
N ALA A 283 11.81 -14.59 11.47
CA ALA A 283 10.78 -13.69 10.94
C ALA A 283 10.45 -14.01 9.47
N VAL A 284 11.48 -14.23 8.65
CA VAL A 284 11.30 -14.61 7.23
C VAL A 284 10.61 -15.97 7.11
N MET A 285 11.01 -16.95 7.92
CA MET A 285 10.42 -18.29 7.93
C MET A 285 8.94 -18.27 8.32
N ILE A 286 8.57 -17.46 9.34
CA ILE A 286 7.17 -17.29 9.75
C ILE A 286 6.32 -16.75 8.57
N LEU A 287 6.83 -15.76 7.83
CA LEU A 287 6.14 -15.22 6.65
C LEU A 287 6.10 -16.25 5.51
N GLY A 288 7.15 -17.09 5.38
CA GLY A 288 7.25 -18.16 4.39
C GLY A 288 6.25 -19.32 4.61
N GLU A 289 5.76 -19.51 5.85
CA GLU A 289 4.79 -20.57 6.17
C GLU A 289 3.54 -20.50 5.28
N ALA A 290 3.10 -19.30 4.91
CA ALA A 290 1.97 -19.13 4.01
C ALA A 290 2.17 -19.81 2.66
N PHE A 291 3.39 -19.92 2.19
CA PHE A 291 3.76 -20.47 0.88
C PHE A 291 4.28 -21.93 0.95
N SER A 292 4.44 -22.50 2.13
CA SER A 292 5.06 -23.83 2.32
C SER A 292 4.08 -25.00 2.22
N GLY A 293 2.81 -24.82 2.60
CA GLY A 293 1.80 -25.87 2.69
C GLY A 293 1.11 -26.18 1.37
N GLY A 294 0.72 -27.46 1.16
CA GLY A 294 -0.10 -27.88 0.00
C GLY A 294 -1.61 -27.68 0.18
N GLN A 295 -2.05 -27.20 1.36
CA GLN A 295 -3.45 -26.87 1.62
C GLN A 295 -3.62 -25.35 1.66
N PRO A 296 -4.83 -24.83 1.40
CA PRO A 296 -5.11 -23.40 1.56
C PRO A 296 -4.70 -22.89 2.95
N PHE A 297 -3.91 -21.82 2.97
CA PHE A 297 -3.44 -21.22 4.20
C PHE A 297 -4.56 -20.43 4.88
N ASP A 298 -4.85 -20.76 6.15
CA ASP A 298 -5.86 -20.07 6.95
C ASP A 298 -5.26 -18.85 7.66
N PHE A 299 -5.51 -17.67 7.12
CA PHE A 299 -5.04 -16.42 7.71
C PHE A 299 -5.69 -16.07 9.05
N GLY A 300 -6.89 -16.58 9.32
CA GLY A 300 -7.63 -16.30 10.57
C GLY A 300 -7.05 -16.99 11.80
N GLY A 301 -6.39 -18.14 11.61
CA GLY A 301 -5.97 -19.03 12.72
C GLY A 301 -4.52 -18.94 13.17
N GLN A 302 -3.61 -18.36 12.38
CA GLN A 302 -2.17 -18.61 12.53
C GLN A 302 -1.40 -17.69 13.50
N GLY A 303 -1.96 -16.56 13.92
CA GLY A 303 -1.26 -15.63 14.83
C GLY A 303 0.11 -15.13 14.32
N MET A 304 0.33 -15.14 13.01
CA MET A 304 1.59 -14.84 12.34
C MET A 304 2.14 -13.46 12.75
N ALA A 305 1.28 -12.44 12.74
CA ALA A 305 1.66 -11.07 13.13
C ALA A 305 2.23 -11.02 14.55
N ARG A 306 1.60 -11.72 15.50
CA ARG A 306 2.07 -11.79 16.89
C ARG A 306 3.43 -12.47 17.01
N ARG A 307 3.66 -13.54 16.23
CA ARG A 307 4.94 -14.27 16.23
C ARG A 307 6.08 -13.41 15.68
N VAL A 308 5.85 -12.70 14.57
CA VAL A 308 6.83 -11.74 14.03
C VAL A 308 7.07 -10.60 15.02
N GLN A 309 6.02 -10.09 15.65
CA GLN A 309 6.11 -9.02 16.64
C GLN A 309 7.01 -9.40 17.85
N ALA A 310 6.97 -10.64 18.28
CA ALA A 310 7.81 -11.12 19.39
C ALA A 310 9.32 -11.05 19.07
N LEU A 311 9.71 -11.02 17.80
CA LEU A 311 11.12 -10.93 17.37
C LEU A 311 11.61 -9.48 17.24
N LEU A 312 10.70 -8.49 17.18
CA LEU A 312 11.05 -7.09 16.97
C LEU A 312 12.04 -6.52 18.03
N PRO A 313 11.93 -6.79 19.33
CA PRO A 313 12.87 -6.25 20.31
C PRO A 313 14.32 -6.61 19.99
N VAL A 314 14.61 -7.88 19.66
CA VAL A 314 15.95 -8.35 19.29
C VAL A 314 16.40 -7.69 17.98
N MET A 315 15.51 -7.61 16.99
CA MET A 315 15.81 -7.00 15.69
C MET A 315 16.11 -5.50 15.82
N LEU A 316 15.36 -4.76 16.65
CA LEU A 316 15.58 -3.32 16.83
C LEU A 316 16.84 -3.03 17.67
N GLN A 317 17.19 -3.91 18.63
CA GLN A 317 18.36 -3.71 19.48
C GLN A 317 19.69 -3.99 18.76
N HIS A 318 19.72 -4.93 17.81
CA HIS A 318 20.95 -5.45 17.25
C HIS A 318 21.11 -5.22 15.74
N ARG A 319 20.23 -4.45 15.12
CA ARG A 319 20.33 -4.12 13.69
C ARG A 319 21.50 -3.17 13.43
N LEU A 320 22.39 -3.55 12.51
CA LEU A 320 23.62 -2.79 12.20
C LEU A 320 23.45 -1.81 11.04
N ALA A 321 22.51 -2.08 10.13
CA ALA A 321 22.30 -1.24 8.96
C ALA A 321 20.79 -1.08 8.66
N PRO A 322 20.36 0.07 8.10
CA PRO A 322 18.99 0.21 7.62
C PRO A 322 18.75 -0.75 6.44
N PRO A 323 17.55 -1.35 6.34
CA PRO A 323 17.21 -2.14 5.16
C PRO A 323 17.17 -1.26 3.90
N PRO A 324 17.30 -1.85 2.69
CA PRO A 324 17.10 -1.11 1.45
C PRO A 324 15.79 -0.33 1.44
N GLU A 325 15.78 0.85 0.82
CA GLU A 325 14.62 1.73 0.83
C GLU A 325 13.35 1.05 0.29
N GLN A 326 13.48 0.26 -0.78
CA GLN A 326 12.38 -0.48 -1.41
C GLN A 326 11.70 -1.45 -0.43
N THR A 327 12.44 -1.94 0.56
CA THR A 327 11.95 -2.89 1.57
C THR A 327 10.86 -2.30 2.46
N TYR A 328 10.97 -1.02 2.85
CA TYR A 328 9.98 -0.39 3.73
C TYR A 328 8.58 -0.40 3.11
N SER A 329 8.48 0.04 1.86
CA SER A 329 7.21 0.09 1.13
C SER A 329 6.67 -1.31 0.85
N LEU A 330 7.55 -2.23 0.43
CA LEU A 330 7.19 -3.63 0.16
C LEU A 330 6.65 -4.34 1.40
N HIS A 331 7.38 -4.26 2.52
CA HIS A 331 6.94 -4.93 3.75
C HIS A 331 5.64 -4.33 4.29
N ARG A 332 5.44 -3.02 4.16
CA ARG A 332 4.17 -2.37 4.51
C ARG A 332 3.02 -2.92 3.67
N LYS A 333 3.18 -3.02 2.34
CA LYS A 333 2.17 -3.59 1.43
C LYS A 333 1.86 -5.05 1.76
N MET A 334 2.89 -5.88 1.90
CA MET A 334 2.72 -7.30 2.21
C MET A 334 2.06 -7.53 3.56
N ALA A 335 2.49 -6.80 4.60
CA ALA A 335 1.86 -6.86 5.92
C ALA A 335 0.39 -6.43 5.86
N GLY A 336 0.07 -5.38 5.12
CA GLY A 336 -1.31 -4.94 4.91
C GLY A 336 -2.15 -6.00 4.19
N ALA A 337 -1.64 -6.61 3.13
CA ALA A 337 -2.35 -7.67 2.41
C ALA A 337 -2.61 -8.90 3.31
N PHE A 338 -1.61 -9.32 4.11
CA PHE A 338 -1.77 -10.42 5.06
C PHE A 338 -2.78 -10.08 6.16
N LEU A 339 -2.74 -8.87 6.68
CA LEU A 339 -3.70 -8.39 7.67
C LEU A 339 -5.11 -8.31 7.08
N ALA A 340 -5.25 -7.92 5.80
CA ALA A 340 -6.49 -7.96 5.06
C ALA A 340 -7.08 -9.37 5.06
N CYS A 341 -6.28 -10.33 4.61
CA CYS A 341 -6.68 -11.73 4.56
C CYS A 341 -7.03 -12.27 5.96
N ALA A 342 -6.27 -11.89 6.99
CA ALA A 342 -6.54 -12.30 8.37
C ALA A 342 -7.87 -11.76 8.91
N ARG A 343 -8.16 -10.48 8.65
CA ARG A 343 -9.43 -9.86 9.08
C ARG A 343 -10.65 -10.40 8.35
N LEU A 344 -10.50 -10.74 7.06
CA LEU A 344 -11.53 -11.40 6.28
C LEU A 344 -11.67 -12.89 6.64
N GLY A 345 -10.71 -13.46 7.39
CA GLY A 345 -10.67 -14.88 7.70
C GLY A 345 -10.56 -15.73 6.43
N GLY A 346 -9.74 -15.26 5.49
CA GLY A 346 -9.60 -15.91 4.18
C GLY A 346 -8.72 -17.15 4.23
N ARG A 347 -9.05 -18.13 3.38
CA ARG A 347 -8.29 -19.34 3.12
C ARG A 347 -7.76 -19.28 1.70
N VAL A 348 -6.44 -19.23 1.55
CA VAL A 348 -5.81 -18.91 0.27
C VAL A 348 -4.81 -19.98 -0.14
N PRO A 349 -4.84 -20.48 -1.40
CA PRO A 349 -3.87 -21.42 -1.93
C PRO A 349 -2.55 -20.69 -2.25
N CYS A 350 -1.91 -20.14 -1.20
CA CYS A 350 -0.75 -19.27 -1.32
C CYS A 350 0.42 -19.93 -2.04
N ARG A 351 0.64 -21.24 -1.80
CA ARG A 351 1.68 -22.01 -2.48
C ARG A 351 1.47 -22.02 -3.98
N ASP A 352 0.25 -22.34 -4.43
CA ASP A 352 -0.04 -22.45 -5.86
C ASP A 352 0.11 -21.09 -6.55
N LEU A 353 -0.34 -20.00 -5.90
CA LEU A 353 -0.16 -18.65 -6.38
C LEU A 353 1.32 -18.28 -6.52
N PHE A 354 2.15 -18.69 -5.57
CA PHE A 354 3.59 -18.41 -5.60
C PHE A 354 4.31 -19.28 -6.63
N GLU A 355 4.01 -20.59 -6.72
CA GLU A 355 4.62 -21.51 -7.70
C GLU A 355 4.33 -21.07 -9.14
N ASP A 356 3.08 -20.69 -9.45
CA ASP A 356 2.74 -20.11 -10.77
C ASP A 356 3.61 -18.89 -11.07
N ARG A 357 3.74 -17.98 -10.08
CA ARG A 357 4.51 -16.77 -10.25
C ARG A 357 6.01 -17.01 -10.36
N TYR A 358 6.56 -17.90 -9.54
CA TYR A 358 7.97 -18.29 -9.56
C TYR A 358 8.37 -18.93 -10.90
N THR A 359 7.53 -19.84 -11.40
CA THR A 359 7.75 -20.50 -12.70
C THR A 359 7.74 -19.51 -13.86
N ARG A 360 6.79 -18.55 -13.85
CA ARG A 360 6.73 -17.51 -14.89
C ARG A 360 7.88 -16.50 -14.78
N TYR A 361 8.34 -16.21 -13.59
CA TYR A 361 9.43 -15.26 -13.37
C TYR A 361 10.74 -15.71 -13.99
N TRP A 362 11.08 -16.99 -13.85
CA TRP A 362 12.31 -17.60 -14.38
C TRP A 362 12.10 -18.30 -15.74
N GLY A 363 10.87 -18.40 -16.21
CA GLY A 363 10.52 -19.01 -17.51
C GLY A 363 11.01 -18.17 -18.69
N PRO A 364 10.90 -18.71 -19.91
CA PRO A 364 11.26 -17.95 -21.12
C PRO A 364 10.41 -16.67 -21.17
N PRO A 365 11.00 -15.54 -21.63
CA PRO A 365 10.30 -14.25 -21.64
C PRO A 365 9.03 -14.37 -22.47
N THR A 366 7.89 -14.23 -21.82
CA THR A 366 6.64 -13.97 -22.52
C THR A 366 6.80 -12.63 -23.24
N ASN A 367 6.40 -12.56 -24.50
CA ASN A 367 6.56 -11.44 -25.43
C ASN A 367 5.80 -10.15 -25.01
N GLN A 368 5.83 -9.81 -23.73
CA GLN A 368 5.33 -8.54 -23.21
C GLN A 368 6.55 -7.64 -23.03
N GLY A 369 6.64 -6.62 -23.89
CA GLY A 369 7.69 -5.61 -23.82
C GLY A 369 7.79 -4.97 -22.43
N PRO A 370 8.92 -4.33 -22.11
CA PRO A 370 9.09 -3.64 -20.84
C PRO A 370 7.98 -2.58 -20.67
N PRO A 371 7.47 -2.36 -19.44
CA PRO A 371 6.57 -1.25 -19.18
C PRO A 371 7.28 0.07 -19.52
N PRO A 372 6.53 1.07 -20.00
CA PRO A 372 7.06 2.38 -20.38
C PRO A 372 7.71 3.12 -19.21
#